data_af5f08c8fba2353b594394853a28ed90
#
_entry.id   af5f08c8fba2353b594394853a28ed90
#
_cell.length_a   1.000
_cell.length_b   1.000
_cell.length_c   1.000
_cell.angle_alpha   90.00
_cell.angle_beta   90.00
_cell.angle_gamma   90.00
#
_symmetry.space_group_name_H-M   'P 1'
#
loop_
_entity.id
_entity.type
_entity.pdbx_description
1 polymer ?
#
loop_
_entity_poly.entity_id
_entity_poly.type
_entity_poly.pdbx_seq_one_letter_code
_entity_poly.pdbx_strand_id
1 'polypeptide(L)'
;MRSIRPLCLPRDSCPPLLQGTGRAAALGRFAVALALGLAALVPATGAELVLAVARSPHSLPIHVAEAQGYFAAEGVQVRTRDCVSGQRCIQELLDGQAQLATVADLPIVFHSFERADYAVLATLMTSVRDAKVVARKSSGIGTAAHLAGKRVATPKGSSAHFFLDAYLLINGVDPALVTVVSLPPEQLADALERRQVDAVAVFEPWAWRAVQAAGADALVLPGSRTYTTTFNLVADRHTIAARDDELVRVLRAVERAERFIREQPGVAQSIMISRLQLDRSFVGWAWRDFDYRLGLDQSLISTLENEARWALREGHVKAGKPVPNYLDFLHPVPLRKAVPGAVTIVR
;
A
#
# COMPACT_ATOMS: atom_id res chain seq x y z
N MET A 1 46.60 -10.80 -46.72
CA MET A 1 47.15 -11.75 -47.72
C MET A 1 46.07 -12.73 -48.12
N ARG A 2 45.84 -12.82 -49.45
CA ARG A 2 44.99 -13.75 -50.25
C ARG A 2 43.51 -13.77 -49.95
N SER A 3 42.61 -13.03 -50.59
CA SER A 3 42.16 -12.99 -51.99
C SER A 3 42.08 -14.35 -52.69
N ILE A 4 40.85 -14.79 -53.03
CA ILE A 4 40.52 -15.34 -54.34
C ILE A 4 38.97 -15.26 -54.52
N ARG A 5 38.60 -14.64 -55.61
CA ARG A 5 37.31 -14.57 -56.29
C ARG A 5 37.31 -15.64 -57.42
N PRO A 6 36.35 -15.67 -58.30
CA PRO A 6 35.08 -16.41 -58.38
C PRO A 6 35.06 -17.34 -59.61
N LEU A 7 34.01 -18.12 -59.85
CA LEU A 7 33.75 -18.69 -61.19
C LEU A 7 32.25 -18.61 -61.54
N CYS A 8 32.08 -18.18 -62.78
CA CYS A 8 30.79 -17.96 -63.48
C CYS A 8 30.43 -19.13 -64.42
N LEU A 9 29.14 -19.41 -64.54
CA LEU A 9 28.29 -19.72 -65.72
C LEU A 9 28.48 -21.06 -66.48
N PRO A 10 27.54 -21.63 -67.29
CA PRO A 10 26.53 -20.94 -68.11
C PRO A 10 25.11 -21.58 -68.21
N ARG A 11 24.18 -20.79 -68.67
CA ARG A 11 23.08 -20.81 -69.64
C ARG A 11 22.75 -22.14 -70.37
N ASP A 12 21.45 -22.32 -70.54
CA ASP A 12 20.56 -22.56 -71.73
C ASP A 12 19.40 -23.52 -71.33
N SER A 13 18.12 -23.24 -71.48
CA SER A 13 17.29 -23.25 -72.64
C SER A 13 15.82 -23.11 -72.24
N CYS A 14 15.09 -22.14 -72.78
CA CYS A 14 13.62 -22.19 -73.02
C CYS A 14 13.37 -22.94 -74.35
N PRO A 15 12.22 -23.50 -74.69
CA PRO A 15 10.84 -23.06 -74.72
C PRO A 15 9.80 -24.21 -74.60
N PRO A 16 8.49 -24.14 -75.06
CA PRO A 16 7.56 -23.03 -75.39
C PRO A 16 6.16 -23.13 -74.74
N LEU A 17 5.40 -22.07 -75.00
CA LEU A 17 3.95 -21.86 -74.78
C LEU A 17 3.05 -23.00 -75.27
N LEU A 18 2.00 -23.33 -74.45
CA LEU A 18 0.71 -23.84 -74.92
C LEU A 18 -0.43 -23.10 -74.22
N GLN A 19 -1.23 -22.45 -75.06
CA GLN A 19 -2.50 -21.84 -74.70
C GLN A 19 -3.52 -22.92 -74.37
N GLY A 20 -4.27 -22.75 -73.32
CA GLY A 20 -5.40 -23.58 -72.95
C GLY A 20 -6.47 -22.72 -72.27
N THR A 21 -7.47 -22.39 -73.04
CA THR A 21 -8.66 -21.61 -72.71
C THR A 21 -9.57 -22.32 -71.73
N GLY A 22 -10.16 -21.55 -70.80
CA GLY A 22 -11.55 -21.76 -70.49
C GLY A 22 -11.94 -22.22 -69.08
N ARG A 23 -12.68 -21.36 -68.36
CA ARG A 23 -13.72 -21.68 -67.37
C ARG A 23 -13.25 -22.20 -65.98
N ALA A 24 -12.97 -21.26 -65.06
CA ALA A 24 -13.26 -21.44 -63.64
C ALA A 24 -13.25 -20.08 -62.92
N ALA A 25 -14.21 -19.25 -63.24
CA ALA A 25 -14.43 -17.99 -62.52
C ALA A 25 -15.83 -18.01 -61.89
N ALA A 26 -16.03 -18.75 -60.81
CA ALA A 26 -17.27 -18.65 -59.99
C ALA A 26 -17.19 -19.18 -58.57
N LEU A 27 -16.04 -19.66 -58.05
CA LEU A 27 -15.97 -20.23 -56.68
C LEU A 27 -15.06 -19.46 -55.72
N GLY A 28 -14.48 -18.34 -56.14
CA GLY A 28 -13.52 -17.57 -55.30
C GLY A 28 -14.13 -16.41 -54.48
N ARG A 29 -15.43 -16.12 -54.59
CA ARG A 29 -16.05 -14.93 -53.94
C ARG A 29 -16.76 -15.20 -52.61
N PHE A 30 -16.99 -16.45 -52.23
CA PHE A 30 -17.64 -16.78 -50.94
C PHE A 30 -16.70 -17.10 -49.82
N ALA A 31 -15.42 -17.37 -50.06
CA ALA A 31 -14.45 -17.69 -49.02
C ALA A 31 -13.79 -16.46 -48.35
N VAL A 32 -13.82 -15.27 -49.00
CA VAL A 32 -13.23 -14.05 -48.44
C VAL A 32 -14.21 -13.31 -47.50
N ALA A 33 -15.50 -13.51 -47.65
CA ALA A 33 -16.52 -12.86 -46.82
C ALA A 33 -16.67 -13.51 -45.42
N LEU A 34 -16.22 -14.77 -45.23
CA LEU A 34 -16.29 -15.45 -43.92
C LEU A 34 -15.03 -15.26 -43.05
N ALA A 35 -13.95 -14.77 -43.65
CA ALA A 35 -12.70 -14.47 -42.89
C ALA A 35 -12.68 -13.05 -42.28
N LEU A 36 -13.57 -12.15 -42.70
CA LEU A 36 -13.69 -10.80 -42.10
C LEU A 36 -14.68 -10.70 -40.93
N GLY A 37 -15.38 -11.77 -40.57
CA GLY A 37 -16.34 -11.79 -39.47
C GLY A 37 -15.76 -12.24 -38.12
N LEU A 38 -14.51 -12.69 -38.05
CA LEU A 38 -13.79 -13.02 -36.85
C LEU A 38 -12.73 -11.95 -36.49
N ALA A 39 -12.99 -10.69 -36.89
CA ALA A 39 -12.25 -9.58 -36.33
C ALA A 39 -12.59 -9.52 -34.83
N ALA A 40 -11.63 -10.07 -34.03
CA ALA A 40 -11.60 -10.19 -32.63
C ALA A 40 -12.44 -9.11 -31.92
N LEU A 41 -13.42 -9.51 -31.14
CA LEU A 41 -13.77 -8.80 -29.92
C LEU A 41 -12.50 -8.86 -29.03
N VAL A 42 -11.52 -8.03 -29.33
CA VAL A 42 -10.52 -7.64 -28.35
C VAL A 42 -11.34 -6.91 -27.30
N PRO A 43 -11.53 -7.45 -26.09
CA PRO A 43 -12.14 -6.68 -25.04
C PRO A 43 -11.36 -5.38 -24.98
N ALA A 44 -12.04 -4.24 -25.07
CA ALA A 44 -11.42 -2.95 -24.83
C ALA A 44 -10.79 -3.04 -23.44
N THR A 45 -9.50 -3.38 -23.40
CA THR A 45 -8.75 -3.37 -22.15
C THR A 45 -8.73 -1.92 -21.73
N GLY A 46 -9.51 -1.60 -20.69
CA GLY A 46 -9.50 -0.28 -20.10
C GLY A 46 -8.05 0.16 -19.86
N ALA A 47 -7.77 1.45 -19.95
CA ALA A 47 -6.43 1.95 -19.66
C ALA A 47 -5.95 1.39 -18.31
N GLU A 48 -4.69 1.00 -18.24
CA GLU A 48 -4.06 0.43 -17.05
C GLU A 48 -4.28 1.34 -15.82
N LEU A 49 -4.67 0.76 -14.68
CA LEU A 49 -4.75 1.46 -13.40
C LEU A 49 -3.36 1.52 -12.75
N VAL A 50 -2.88 2.71 -12.45
CA VAL A 50 -1.65 2.88 -11.69
C VAL A 50 -1.97 2.88 -10.21
N LEU A 51 -1.39 1.94 -9.47
CA LEU A 51 -1.52 1.80 -8.03
C LEU A 51 -0.18 2.17 -7.36
N ALA A 52 -0.14 3.30 -6.68
CA ALA A 52 0.99 3.70 -5.84
C ALA A 52 1.02 2.85 -4.56
N VAL A 53 2.09 2.08 -4.36
CA VAL A 53 2.19 1.08 -3.27
C VAL A 53 3.34 1.43 -2.35
N ALA A 54 3.06 1.63 -1.07
CA ALA A 54 4.09 1.84 -0.07
C ALA A 54 4.93 0.57 0.11
N ARG A 55 6.25 0.73 0.10
CA ARG A 55 7.22 -0.36 0.39
C ARG A 55 7.22 -0.68 1.88
N SER A 56 6.13 -1.26 2.33
CA SER A 56 5.83 -1.54 3.74
C SER A 56 5.15 -2.89 3.88
N PRO A 57 5.37 -3.63 5.00
CA PRO A 57 4.61 -4.84 5.33
C PRO A 57 3.10 -4.64 5.27
N HIS A 58 2.62 -3.44 5.57
CA HIS A 58 1.20 -3.08 5.56
C HIS A 58 0.54 -3.24 4.17
N SER A 59 1.31 -3.14 3.08
CA SER A 59 0.84 -3.32 1.69
C SER A 59 0.86 -4.78 1.23
N LEU A 60 1.12 -5.75 2.11
CA LEU A 60 1.26 -7.17 1.72
C LEU A 60 0.10 -7.71 0.87
N PRO A 61 -1.19 -7.38 1.11
CA PRO A 61 -2.27 -7.86 0.25
C PRO A 61 -2.10 -7.46 -1.22
N ILE A 62 -1.58 -6.25 -1.47
CA ILE A 62 -1.29 -5.78 -2.83
C ILE A 62 -0.12 -6.56 -3.44
N HIS A 63 0.97 -6.74 -2.69
CA HIS A 63 2.14 -7.50 -3.15
C HIS A 63 1.81 -8.96 -3.43
N VAL A 64 0.93 -9.57 -2.65
CA VAL A 64 0.44 -10.94 -2.90
C VAL A 64 -0.46 -10.98 -4.13
N ALA A 65 -1.39 -10.02 -4.28
CA ALA A 65 -2.26 -9.96 -5.47
C ALA A 65 -1.44 -9.82 -6.77
N GLU A 66 -0.38 -9.01 -6.75
CA GLU A 66 0.56 -8.86 -7.86
C GLU A 66 1.33 -10.16 -8.11
N ALA A 67 1.99 -10.71 -7.08
CA ALA A 67 2.84 -11.90 -7.21
C ALA A 67 2.06 -13.16 -7.65
N GLN A 68 0.79 -13.27 -7.26
CA GLN A 68 -0.09 -14.38 -7.63
C GLN A 68 -0.91 -14.12 -8.90
N GLY A 69 -0.74 -12.96 -9.55
CA GLY A 69 -1.46 -12.61 -10.78
C GLY A 69 -2.98 -12.40 -10.60
N TYR A 70 -3.44 -12.07 -9.39
CA TYR A 70 -4.87 -11.99 -9.11
C TYR A 70 -5.55 -10.83 -9.81
N PHE A 71 -4.87 -9.71 -10.06
CA PHE A 71 -5.41 -8.60 -10.85
C PHE A 71 -5.76 -9.05 -12.27
N ALA A 72 -4.83 -9.72 -12.95
CA ALA A 72 -5.06 -10.25 -14.29
C ALA A 72 -6.17 -11.32 -14.30
N ALA A 73 -6.22 -12.18 -13.28
CA ALA A 73 -7.24 -13.21 -13.14
C ALA A 73 -8.66 -12.61 -12.92
N GLU A 74 -8.78 -11.44 -12.32
CA GLU A 74 -10.02 -10.67 -12.21
C GLU A 74 -10.31 -9.83 -13.47
N GLY A 75 -9.45 -9.86 -14.49
CA GLY A 75 -9.65 -9.12 -15.73
C GLY A 75 -9.45 -7.60 -15.59
N VAL A 76 -8.58 -7.17 -14.67
CA VAL A 76 -8.19 -5.77 -14.50
C VAL A 76 -6.67 -5.63 -14.66
N GLN A 77 -6.25 -4.60 -15.42
CA GLN A 77 -4.85 -4.28 -15.59
C GLN A 77 -4.42 -3.27 -14.52
N VAL A 78 -3.54 -3.69 -13.63
CA VAL A 78 -2.99 -2.85 -12.57
C VAL A 78 -1.47 -2.84 -12.69
N ARG A 79 -0.90 -1.64 -12.78
CA ARG A 79 0.53 -1.44 -12.68
C ARG A 79 0.86 -0.87 -11.32
N THR A 80 1.58 -1.62 -10.52
CA THR A 80 2.08 -1.14 -9.23
C THR A 80 3.26 -0.19 -9.42
N ARG A 81 3.33 0.83 -8.60
CA ARG A 81 4.42 1.80 -8.53
C ARG A 81 4.85 1.96 -7.07
N ASP A 82 6.09 1.63 -6.78
CA ASP A 82 6.63 1.69 -5.42
C ASP A 82 6.81 3.13 -4.92
N CYS A 83 6.34 3.39 -3.72
CA CYS A 83 6.60 4.61 -2.97
C CYS A 83 7.41 4.30 -1.70
N VAL A 84 8.20 5.24 -1.24
CA VAL A 84 8.98 5.11 0.01
C VAL A 84 8.09 5.06 1.26
N SER A 85 6.87 5.61 1.19
CA SER A 85 5.90 5.63 2.29
C SER A 85 4.48 5.82 1.77
N GLY A 86 3.46 5.50 2.60
CA GLY A 86 2.05 5.77 2.28
C GLY A 86 1.75 7.26 2.08
N GLN A 87 2.42 8.13 2.82
CA GLN A 87 2.31 9.58 2.60
C GLN A 87 2.77 9.98 1.19
N ARG A 88 3.85 9.37 0.68
CA ARG A 88 4.30 9.61 -0.69
C ARG A 88 3.32 9.05 -1.70
N CYS A 89 2.75 7.88 -1.44
CA CYS A 89 1.77 7.27 -2.34
C CYS A 89 0.50 8.13 -2.50
N ILE A 90 -0.07 8.64 -1.39
CA ILE A 90 -1.24 9.52 -1.50
C ILE A 90 -0.89 10.82 -2.20
N GLN A 91 0.32 11.35 -2.01
CA GLN A 91 0.77 12.53 -2.75
C GLN A 91 0.81 12.27 -4.26
N GLU A 92 1.33 11.12 -4.70
CA GLU A 92 1.33 10.73 -6.12
C GLU A 92 -0.07 10.59 -6.69
N LEU A 93 -1.03 10.09 -5.90
CA LEU A 93 -2.44 10.04 -6.28
C LEU A 93 -3.00 11.46 -6.44
N LEU A 94 -2.76 12.35 -5.46
CA LEU A 94 -3.25 13.73 -5.48
C LEU A 94 -2.61 14.60 -6.58
N ASP A 95 -1.40 14.24 -7.03
CA ASP A 95 -0.70 14.84 -8.16
C ASP A 95 -1.14 14.24 -9.52
N GLY A 96 -2.09 13.29 -9.52
CA GLY A 96 -2.60 12.63 -10.73
C GLY A 96 -1.64 11.61 -11.36
N GLN A 97 -0.58 11.21 -10.65
CA GLN A 97 0.40 10.24 -11.14
C GLN A 97 -0.04 8.78 -10.90
N ALA A 98 -1.03 8.57 -10.05
CA ALA A 98 -1.65 7.29 -9.76
C ALA A 98 -3.16 7.46 -9.56
N GLN A 99 -3.94 6.42 -9.85
CA GLN A 99 -5.39 6.37 -9.65
C GLN A 99 -5.75 5.76 -8.30
N LEU A 100 -4.86 4.93 -7.78
CA LEU A 100 -4.99 4.24 -6.50
C LEU A 100 -3.73 4.44 -5.67
N ALA A 101 -3.85 4.45 -4.35
CA ALA A 101 -2.71 4.50 -3.46
C ALA A 101 -2.96 3.68 -2.19
N THR A 102 -1.89 3.10 -1.64
CA THR A 102 -1.91 2.52 -0.29
C THR A 102 -1.37 3.54 0.71
N VAL A 103 -2.09 3.76 1.81
CA VAL A 103 -1.79 4.84 2.75
C VAL A 103 -2.27 4.52 4.16
N ALA A 104 -1.52 4.97 5.19
CA ALA A 104 -1.98 4.94 6.58
C ALA A 104 -3.09 5.98 6.83
N ASP A 105 -3.72 5.92 8.00
CA ASP A 105 -4.79 6.82 8.43
C ASP A 105 -4.37 8.30 8.50
N LEU A 106 -3.32 8.63 9.21
CA LEU A 106 -2.96 10.03 9.47
C LEU A 106 -2.67 10.88 8.22
N PRO A 107 -1.99 10.40 7.17
CA PRO A 107 -1.88 11.15 5.92
C PRO A 107 -3.24 11.44 5.26
N ILE A 108 -4.23 10.54 5.37
CA ILE A 108 -5.61 10.79 4.93
C ILE A 108 -6.18 12.00 5.68
N VAL A 109 -5.97 12.01 7.00
CA VAL A 109 -6.43 13.12 7.85
C VAL A 109 -5.80 14.45 7.43
N PHE A 110 -4.50 14.52 7.25
CA PHE A 110 -3.86 15.79 6.88
C PHE A 110 -4.37 16.33 5.54
N HIS A 111 -4.49 15.46 4.53
CA HIS A 111 -5.00 15.89 3.23
C HIS A 111 -6.49 16.25 3.25
N SER A 112 -7.29 15.64 4.14
CA SER A 112 -8.73 15.91 4.24
C SER A 112 -9.07 17.34 4.66
N PHE A 113 -8.16 18.04 5.30
CA PHE A 113 -8.32 19.45 5.64
C PHE A 113 -8.15 20.41 4.46
N GLU A 114 -7.53 19.95 3.38
CA GLU A 114 -7.20 20.77 2.20
C GLU A 114 -7.92 20.30 0.93
N ARG A 115 -8.25 19.02 0.84
CA ARG A 115 -8.74 18.36 -0.37
C ARG A 115 -9.84 17.34 -0.06
N ALA A 116 -10.76 17.16 -1.01
CA ALA A 116 -11.85 16.18 -0.94
C ALA A 116 -12.00 15.36 -2.24
N ASP A 117 -10.98 15.36 -3.09
CA ASP A 117 -10.98 14.74 -4.41
C ASP A 117 -10.48 13.28 -4.41
N TYR A 118 -10.45 12.64 -3.25
CA TYR A 118 -10.15 11.22 -3.05
C TYR A 118 -11.12 10.58 -2.05
N ALA A 119 -11.14 9.25 -2.01
CA ALA A 119 -11.87 8.52 -0.98
C ALA A 119 -11.22 7.16 -0.68
N VAL A 120 -11.44 6.67 0.54
CA VAL A 120 -11.04 5.35 1.00
C VAL A 120 -12.01 4.31 0.43
N LEU A 121 -11.49 3.30 -0.26
CA LEU A 121 -12.25 2.17 -0.79
C LEU A 121 -12.30 1.00 0.19
N ALA A 122 -11.20 0.77 0.91
CA ALA A 122 -11.07 -0.32 1.87
C ALA A 122 -9.89 -0.10 2.82
N THR A 123 -9.96 -0.64 4.01
CA THR A 123 -8.81 -0.95 4.86
C THR A 123 -8.25 -2.30 4.43
N LEU A 124 -6.92 -2.39 4.27
CA LEU A 124 -6.17 -3.58 3.83
C LEU A 124 -5.60 -4.36 5.02
N MET A 125 -5.26 -3.63 6.08
CA MET A 125 -4.60 -4.15 7.27
C MET A 125 -4.91 -3.27 8.47
N THR A 126 -5.03 -3.89 9.64
CA THR A 126 -5.09 -3.21 10.92
C THR A 126 -4.04 -3.77 11.88
N SER A 127 -3.59 -2.95 12.83
CA SER A 127 -2.71 -3.41 13.90
C SER A 127 -2.87 -2.56 15.16
N VAL A 128 -2.96 -3.23 16.29
CA VAL A 128 -2.90 -2.60 17.62
C VAL A 128 -1.49 -2.66 18.22
N ARG A 129 -0.52 -3.19 17.47
CA ARG A 129 0.87 -3.40 17.92
C ARG A 129 1.92 -2.96 16.91
N ASP A 130 1.51 -2.28 15.85
CA ASP A 130 2.42 -1.75 14.83
C ASP A 130 3.35 -0.68 15.43
N ALA A 131 2.77 0.31 16.09
CA ALA A 131 3.54 1.33 16.79
C ALA A 131 3.97 0.85 18.19
N LYS A 132 5.23 1.09 18.52
CA LYS A 132 5.86 0.65 19.77
C LYS A 132 6.70 1.76 20.39
N VAL A 133 6.80 1.76 21.71
CA VAL A 133 7.82 2.53 22.43
C VAL A 133 8.97 1.57 22.76
N VAL A 134 10.15 1.86 22.23
CA VAL A 134 11.39 1.12 22.50
C VAL A 134 12.30 2.01 23.31
N ALA A 135 12.62 1.57 24.54
CA ALA A 135 13.50 2.26 25.46
C ALA A 135 14.80 1.47 25.68
N ARG A 136 15.81 2.12 26.25
CA ARG A 136 16.95 1.42 26.83
C ARG A 136 16.67 1.13 28.32
N LYS A 137 16.93 -0.10 28.77
CA LYS A 137 16.86 -0.48 30.20
C LYS A 137 17.78 0.42 31.05
N SER A 138 18.96 0.73 30.51
CA SER A 138 19.97 1.59 31.18
C SER A 138 19.52 3.05 31.34
N SER A 139 18.44 3.49 30.66
CA SER A 139 17.86 4.84 30.84
C SER A 139 16.93 4.95 32.06
N GLY A 140 16.72 3.84 32.78
CA GLY A 140 15.82 3.78 33.95
C GLY A 140 14.33 3.76 33.55
N ILE A 141 14.02 3.52 32.28
CA ILE A 141 12.65 3.43 31.77
C ILE A 141 12.20 1.98 31.86
N GLY A 142 11.23 1.68 32.71
CA GLY A 142 10.61 0.35 32.84
C GLY A 142 9.10 0.35 32.55
N THR A 143 8.47 1.53 32.64
CA THR A 143 7.03 1.72 32.39
C THR A 143 6.78 3.05 31.67
N ALA A 144 5.56 3.28 31.21
CA ALA A 144 5.16 4.55 30.60
C ALA A 144 5.38 5.75 31.54
N ALA A 145 5.14 5.59 32.86
CA ALA A 145 5.33 6.67 33.83
C ALA A 145 6.79 7.18 33.89
N HIS A 146 7.75 6.32 33.60
CA HIS A 146 9.17 6.71 33.57
C HIS A 146 9.58 7.50 32.31
N LEU A 147 8.65 7.74 31.37
CA LEU A 147 8.90 8.61 30.21
C LEU A 147 8.83 10.09 30.58
N ALA A 148 8.19 10.47 31.69
CA ALA A 148 8.18 11.84 32.19
C ALA A 148 9.62 12.33 32.43
N GLY A 149 9.96 13.51 31.89
CA GLY A 149 11.29 14.10 31.93
C GLY A 149 12.30 13.47 30.95
N LYS A 150 11.91 12.51 30.11
CA LYS A 150 12.78 11.83 29.15
C LYS A 150 12.71 12.42 27.76
N ARG A 151 13.76 12.17 26.98
CA ARG A 151 13.83 12.50 25.55
C ARG A 151 13.33 11.29 24.75
N VAL A 152 12.22 11.45 24.06
CA VAL A 152 11.63 10.39 23.22
C VAL A 152 11.64 10.85 21.76
N ALA A 153 12.37 10.13 20.90
CA ALA A 153 12.38 10.44 19.49
C ALA A 153 11.23 9.77 18.75
N THR A 154 10.61 10.52 17.83
CA THR A 154 9.56 10.04 16.93
C THR A 154 9.54 10.90 15.66
N PRO A 155 9.06 10.40 14.51
CA PRO A 155 8.78 11.24 13.35
C PRO A 155 7.59 12.16 13.66
N LYS A 156 7.89 13.42 14.00
CA LYS A 156 6.87 14.39 14.42
C LYS A 156 5.83 14.59 13.31
N GLY A 157 4.53 14.62 13.67
CA GLY A 157 3.44 14.71 12.71
C GLY A 157 3.14 13.40 11.97
N SER A 158 3.57 12.25 12.51
CA SER A 158 3.25 10.93 11.98
C SER A 158 2.31 10.14 12.90
N SER A 159 1.78 9.02 12.41
CA SER A 159 0.98 8.08 13.22
C SER A 159 1.73 7.61 14.48
N ALA A 160 3.07 7.53 14.43
CA ALA A 160 3.89 7.21 15.60
C ALA A 160 3.90 8.35 16.65
N HIS A 161 3.84 9.60 16.21
CA HIS A 161 3.70 10.74 17.13
C HIS A 161 2.32 10.77 17.77
N PHE A 162 1.26 10.58 16.99
CA PHE A 162 -0.10 10.42 17.51
C PHE A 162 -0.19 9.25 18.50
N PHE A 163 0.38 8.10 18.16
CA PHE A 163 0.48 6.95 19.06
C PHE A 163 1.18 7.30 20.37
N LEU A 164 2.33 7.99 20.31
CA LEU A 164 3.07 8.37 21.52
C LEU A 164 2.22 9.21 22.47
N ASP A 165 1.54 10.24 21.97
CA ASP A 165 0.69 11.11 22.78
C ASP A 165 -0.48 10.33 23.38
N ALA A 166 -1.15 9.52 22.57
CA ALA A 166 -2.23 8.67 23.04
C ALA A 166 -1.75 7.64 24.07
N TYR A 167 -0.55 7.06 23.87
CA TYR A 167 0.07 6.12 24.78
C TYR A 167 0.38 6.76 26.13
N LEU A 168 0.96 7.97 26.14
CA LEU A 168 1.26 8.72 27.35
C LEU A 168 -0.03 9.04 28.13
N LEU A 169 -1.03 9.62 27.46
CA LEU A 169 -2.29 10.00 28.07
C LEU A 169 -3.02 8.82 28.74
N ILE A 170 -3.10 7.68 28.05
CA ILE A 170 -3.80 6.50 28.59
C ILE A 170 -3.08 5.88 29.79
N ASN A 171 -1.75 6.07 29.86
CA ASN A 171 -0.94 5.63 30.99
C ASN A 171 -0.79 6.71 32.08
N GLY A 172 -1.60 7.79 32.03
CA GLY A 172 -1.63 8.85 33.03
C GLY A 172 -0.40 9.76 33.02
N VAL A 173 0.30 9.83 31.90
CA VAL A 173 1.48 10.72 31.69
C VAL A 173 1.04 11.90 30.82
N ASP A 174 1.26 13.12 31.31
CA ASP A 174 1.05 14.32 30.51
C ASP A 174 2.13 14.38 29.41
N PRO A 175 1.74 14.40 28.09
CA PRO A 175 2.70 14.52 27.00
C PRO A 175 3.65 15.73 27.14
N ALA A 176 3.19 16.82 27.75
CA ALA A 176 4.01 18.00 27.99
C ALA A 176 5.24 17.74 28.88
N LEU A 177 5.22 16.66 29.68
CA LEU A 177 6.37 16.24 30.50
C LEU A 177 7.44 15.47 29.71
N VAL A 178 7.18 15.14 28.44
CA VAL A 178 8.11 14.38 27.60
C VAL A 178 8.74 15.31 26.57
N THR A 179 10.07 15.27 26.47
CA THR A 179 10.77 16.02 25.43
C THR A 179 10.74 15.23 24.12
N VAL A 180 9.83 15.60 23.21
CA VAL A 180 9.73 14.98 21.89
C VAL A 180 10.85 15.48 20.98
N VAL A 181 11.73 14.57 20.54
CA VAL A 181 12.80 14.82 19.57
C VAL A 181 12.31 14.39 18.18
N SER A 182 12.24 15.33 17.24
CA SER A 182 11.81 15.04 15.87
C SER A 182 12.97 14.45 15.07
N LEU A 183 12.88 13.18 14.71
CA LEU A 183 13.83 12.49 13.83
C LEU A 183 13.08 11.66 12.78
N PRO A 184 13.61 11.53 11.56
CA PRO A 184 13.05 10.64 10.57
C PRO A 184 13.25 9.17 11.01
N PRO A 185 12.38 8.24 10.57
CA PRO A 185 12.37 6.85 11.06
C PRO A 185 13.72 6.13 10.96
N GLU A 186 14.47 6.38 9.88
CA GLU A 186 15.77 5.75 9.62
C GLU A 186 16.88 6.16 10.59
N GLN A 187 16.72 7.27 11.31
CA GLN A 187 17.71 7.76 12.27
C GLN A 187 17.42 7.34 13.72
N LEU A 188 16.23 6.77 13.99
CA LEU A 188 15.79 6.49 15.35
C LEU A 188 16.63 5.41 16.04
N ALA A 189 16.99 4.35 15.31
CA ALA A 189 17.81 3.27 15.83
C ALA A 189 19.19 3.77 16.28
N ASP A 190 19.87 4.53 15.42
CA ASP A 190 21.17 5.12 15.71
C ASP A 190 21.11 6.11 16.89
N ALA A 191 20.07 6.95 16.94
CA ALA A 191 19.89 7.92 18.03
C ALA A 191 19.69 7.21 19.39
N LEU A 192 18.96 6.09 19.41
CA LEU A 192 18.76 5.27 20.59
C LEU A 192 20.07 4.59 21.03
N GLU A 193 20.80 3.97 20.09
CA GLU A 193 22.08 3.30 20.34
C GLU A 193 23.13 4.27 20.89
N ARG A 194 23.26 5.44 20.24
CA ARG A 194 24.23 6.50 20.63
C ARG A 194 23.81 7.28 21.86
N ARG A 195 22.72 6.91 22.54
CA ARG A 195 22.21 7.58 23.74
C ARG A 195 21.87 9.07 23.55
N GLN A 196 21.54 9.46 22.32
CA GLN A 196 21.06 10.80 22.02
C GLN A 196 19.62 11.02 22.51
N VAL A 197 18.87 9.92 22.64
CA VAL A 197 17.52 9.87 23.19
C VAL A 197 17.39 8.69 24.16
N ASP A 198 16.41 8.73 25.05
CA ASP A 198 16.19 7.74 26.09
C ASP A 198 15.26 6.62 25.62
N ALA A 199 14.35 6.94 24.69
CA ALA A 199 13.44 6.02 24.02
C ALA A 199 13.10 6.51 22.61
N VAL A 200 12.50 5.64 21.81
CA VAL A 200 11.89 5.97 20.52
C VAL A 200 10.46 5.47 20.48
N ALA A 201 9.57 6.21 19.81
CA ALA A 201 8.21 5.78 19.50
C ALA A 201 8.06 5.72 17.98
N VAL A 202 7.80 4.51 17.43
CA VAL A 202 7.81 4.33 15.98
C VAL A 202 7.07 3.05 15.57
N PHE A 203 6.64 3.02 14.32
CA PHE A 203 6.00 1.87 13.66
C PHE A 203 7.03 0.90 13.06
N GLU A 204 6.58 -0.31 12.71
CA GLU A 204 7.41 -1.30 12.04
C GLU A 204 7.74 -0.93 10.58
N PRO A 205 8.93 -1.30 10.07
CA PRO A 205 9.97 -2.15 10.68
C PRO A 205 11.00 -1.37 11.54
N TRP A 206 10.78 -0.10 11.80
CA TRP A 206 11.73 0.76 12.49
C TRP A 206 11.83 0.47 13.99
N ALA A 207 10.72 0.01 14.61
CA ALA A 207 10.75 -0.45 16.00
C ALA A 207 11.65 -1.67 16.14
N TRP A 208 11.56 -2.63 15.22
CA TRP A 208 12.48 -3.77 15.17
C TRP A 208 13.94 -3.32 15.05
N ARG A 209 14.24 -2.38 14.15
CA ARG A 209 15.61 -1.87 13.99
C ARG A 209 16.13 -1.22 15.26
N ALA A 210 15.30 -0.46 15.97
CA ALA A 210 15.66 0.13 17.25
C ALA A 210 15.95 -0.94 18.33
N VAL A 211 15.15 -2.03 18.35
CA VAL A 211 15.42 -3.18 19.24
C VAL A 211 16.75 -3.85 18.90
N GLN A 212 17.04 -4.06 17.61
CA GLN A 212 18.30 -4.67 17.19
C GLN A 212 19.51 -3.80 17.55
N ALA A 213 19.44 -2.51 17.32
CA ALA A 213 20.52 -1.56 17.63
C ALA A 213 20.79 -1.46 19.14
N ALA A 214 19.75 -1.43 19.97
CA ALA A 214 19.92 -1.42 21.43
C ALA A 214 20.29 -2.80 22.02
N GLY A 215 20.09 -3.90 21.26
CA GLY A 215 20.51 -5.25 21.64
C GLY A 215 19.95 -5.70 23.00
N ALA A 216 20.83 -6.17 23.90
CA ALA A 216 20.44 -6.63 25.24
C ALA A 216 19.88 -5.51 26.15
N ASP A 217 20.18 -4.24 25.84
CA ASP A 217 19.65 -3.06 26.54
C ASP A 217 18.25 -2.65 26.09
N ALA A 218 17.72 -3.24 25.00
CA ALA A 218 16.40 -2.93 24.49
C ALA A 218 15.30 -3.37 25.46
N LEU A 219 14.31 -2.49 25.62
CA LEU A 219 13.05 -2.78 26.30
C LEU A 219 11.91 -2.22 25.44
N VAL A 220 11.03 -3.08 24.96
CA VAL A 220 9.75 -2.66 24.40
C VAL A 220 8.77 -2.47 25.54
N LEU A 221 8.28 -1.25 25.71
CA LEU A 221 7.29 -0.99 26.75
C LEU A 221 5.98 -1.71 26.41
N PRO A 222 5.24 -2.20 27.43
CA PRO A 222 3.95 -2.83 27.20
C PRO A 222 3.03 -1.90 26.40
N GLY A 223 2.57 -2.37 25.24
CA GLY A 223 1.61 -1.64 24.41
C GLY A 223 0.24 -1.62 25.09
N SER A 224 -0.41 -0.47 25.06
CA SER A 224 -1.84 -0.38 25.30
C SER A 224 -2.54 -0.52 23.95
N ARG A 225 -3.74 -1.15 23.91
CA ARG A 225 -4.60 -1.16 22.71
C ARG A 225 -5.20 0.23 22.45
N THR A 226 -4.39 1.26 22.57
CA THR A 226 -4.79 2.67 22.59
C THR A 226 -5.10 3.19 21.20
N TYR A 227 -4.38 2.63 20.23
CA TYR A 227 -4.43 3.06 18.85
C TYR A 227 -4.43 1.84 17.95
N THR A 228 -5.32 1.83 16.98
CA THR A 228 -5.34 0.85 15.90
C THR A 228 -4.85 1.53 14.64
N THR A 229 -3.62 1.26 14.25
CA THR A 229 -3.11 1.66 12.93
C THR A 229 -3.96 1.01 11.87
N THR A 230 -4.41 1.79 10.89
CA THR A 230 -5.05 1.28 9.68
C THR A 230 -4.19 1.56 8.45
N PHE A 231 -4.21 0.64 7.50
CA PHE A 231 -3.57 0.86 6.21
C PHE A 231 -4.59 0.64 5.10
N ASN A 232 -4.78 1.65 4.26
CA ASN A 232 -5.98 1.78 3.46
C ASN A 232 -5.64 1.83 1.97
N LEU A 233 -6.58 1.39 1.13
CA LEU A 233 -6.61 1.64 -0.30
C LEU A 233 -7.49 2.85 -0.57
N VAL A 234 -6.92 3.87 -1.16
CA VAL A 234 -7.62 5.09 -1.57
C VAL A 234 -7.63 5.21 -3.09
N ALA A 235 -8.65 5.89 -3.62
CA ALA A 235 -8.76 6.22 -5.03
C ALA A 235 -9.10 7.70 -5.22
N ASP A 236 -8.69 8.28 -6.35
CA ASP A 236 -9.18 9.58 -6.76
C ASP A 236 -10.66 9.52 -7.18
N ARG A 237 -11.41 10.59 -6.99
CA ARG A 237 -12.85 10.60 -7.26
C ARG A 237 -13.21 10.51 -8.73
N HIS A 238 -12.31 10.92 -9.62
CA HIS A 238 -12.52 10.77 -11.07
C HIS A 238 -12.51 9.28 -11.44
N THR A 239 -11.52 8.55 -10.96
CA THR A 239 -11.44 7.08 -11.12
C THR A 239 -12.63 6.37 -10.51
N ILE A 240 -13.07 6.79 -9.31
CA ILE A 240 -14.27 6.24 -8.66
C ILE A 240 -15.49 6.42 -9.55
N ALA A 241 -15.69 7.59 -10.13
CA ALA A 241 -16.85 7.88 -10.98
C ALA A 241 -16.81 7.16 -12.33
N ALA A 242 -15.63 7.00 -12.93
CA ALA A 242 -15.46 6.50 -14.28
C ALA A 242 -15.22 4.98 -14.37
N ARG A 243 -14.71 4.34 -13.30
CA ARG A 243 -14.13 2.99 -13.36
C ARG A 243 -14.61 2.07 -12.22
N ASP A 244 -15.85 2.23 -11.74
CA ASP A 244 -16.40 1.49 -10.60
C ASP A 244 -16.25 -0.03 -10.73
N ASP A 245 -16.56 -0.61 -11.92
CA ASP A 245 -16.44 -2.05 -12.16
C ASP A 245 -14.99 -2.55 -12.07
N GLU A 246 -14.02 -1.74 -12.47
CA GLU A 246 -12.61 -2.10 -12.34
C GLU A 246 -12.15 -2.04 -10.88
N LEU A 247 -12.65 -1.07 -10.11
CA LEU A 247 -12.40 -1.00 -8.67
C LEU A 247 -12.97 -2.21 -7.93
N VAL A 248 -14.14 -2.71 -8.34
CA VAL A 248 -14.71 -3.97 -7.82
C VAL A 248 -13.76 -5.14 -8.09
N ARG A 249 -13.20 -5.25 -9.31
CA ARG A 249 -12.25 -6.31 -9.67
C ARG A 249 -10.94 -6.20 -8.90
N VAL A 250 -10.43 -4.98 -8.71
CA VAL A 250 -9.24 -4.73 -7.86
C VAL A 250 -9.51 -5.25 -6.44
N LEU A 251 -10.65 -4.92 -5.84
CA LEU A 251 -10.99 -5.32 -4.49
C LEU A 251 -11.20 -6.85 -4.36
N ARG A 252 -11.74 -7.52 -5.39
CA ARG A 252 -11.80 -8.99 -5.44
C ARG A 252 -10.41 -9.63 -5.50
N ALA A 253 -9.49 -9.05 -6.29
CA ALA A 253 -8.11 -9.51 -6.33
C ALA A 253 -7.43 -9.38 -4.95
N VAL A 254 -7.67 -8.27 -4.25
CA VAL A 254 -7.15 -8.03 -2.90
C VAL A 254 -7.79 -8.98 -1.87
N GLU A 255 -9.09 -9.28 -1.95
CA GLU A 255 -9.75 -10.28 -1.09
C GLU A 255 -9.15 -11.68 -1.29
N ARG A 256 -8.87 -12.05 -2.53
CA ARG A 256 -8.18 -13.32 -2.83
C ARG A 256 -6.78 -13.35 -2.23
N ALA A 257 -6.06 -12.23 -2.26
CA ALA A 257 -4.75 -12.11 -1.64
C ALA A 257 -4.82 -12.20 -0.11
N GLU A 258 -5.81 -11.58 0.53
CA GLU A 258 -6.05 -11.73 1.96
C GLU A 258 -6.31 -13.19 2.34
N ARG A 259 -7.17 -13.89 1.61
CA ARG A 259 -7.44 -15.31 1.80
C ARG A 259 -6.17 -16.15 1.64
N PHE A 260 -5.36 -15.87 0.61
CA PHE A 260 -4.08 -16.53 0.40
C PHE A 260 -3.11 -16.30 1.58
N ILE A 261 -3.02 -15.08 2.12
CA ILE A 261 -2.18 -14.76 3.29
C ILE A 261 -2.57 -15.63 4.49
N ARG A 262 -3.88 -15.83 4.70
CA ARG A 262 -4.41 -16.64 5.80
C ARG A 262 -4.19 -18.14 5.58
N GLU A 263 -4.38 -18.63 4.36
CA GLU A 263 -4.30 -20.05 4.01
C GLU A 263 -2.87 -20.53 3.77
N GLN A 264 -1.97 -19.63 3.27
CA GLN A 264 -0.61 -19.94 2.89
C GLN A 264 0.38 -18.95 3.55
N PRO A 265 0.38 -18.83 4.91
CA PRO A 265 1.16 -17.79 5.58
C PRO A 265 2.66 -17.88 5.32
N GLY A 266 3.21 -19.08 5.17
CA GLY A 266 4.65 -19.26 4.87
C GLY A 266 5.04 -18.73 3.49
N VAL A 267 4.18 -18.90 2.48
CA VAL A 267 4.41 -18.36 1.14
C VAL A 267 4.24 -16.85 1.14
N ALA A 268 3.22 -16.33 1.81
CA ALA A 268 2.99 -14.89 1.95
C ALA A 268 4.14 -14.18 2.67
N GLN A 269 4.72 -14.80 3.72
CA GLN A 269 5.95 -14.32 4.38
C GLN A 269 7.14 -14.28 3.42
N SER A 270 7.28 -15.30 2.58
CA SER A 270 8.36 -15.34 1.58
C SER A 270 8.21 -14.24 0.53
N ILE A 271 6.97 -13.94 0.09
CA ILE A 271 6.67 -12.80 -0.80
C ILE A 271 7.03 -11.49 -0.09
N MET A 272 6.64 -11.29 1.16
CA MET A 272 6.98 -10.10 1.94
C MET A 272 8.50 -9.91 2.03
N ILE A 273 9.25 -10.94 2.41
CA ILE A 273 10.71 -10.92 2.53
C ILE A 273 11.34 -10.50 1.20
N SER A 274 10.98 -11.19 0.13
CA SER A 274 11.55 -10.96 -1.20
C SER A 274 11.21 -9.58 -1.75
N ARG A 275 9.94 -9.18 -1.66
CA ARG A 275 9.45 -7.93 -2.24
C ARG A 275 9.97 -6.70 -1.52
N LEU A 276 10.12 -6.77 -0.20
CA LEU A 276 10.52 -5.64 0.65
C LEU A 276 11.98 -5.72 1.11
N GLN A 277 12.69 -6.80 0.76
CA GLN A 277 14.08 -7.07 1.17
C GLN A 277 14.23 -7.01 2.71
N LEU A 278 13.30 -7.66 3.41
CA LEU A 278 13.27 -7.72 4.86
C LEU A 278 13.99 -8.95 5.40
N ASP A 279 14.51 -8.84 6.61
CA ASP A 279 15.06 -9.97 7.33
C ASP A 279 13.97 -10.99 7.71
N ARG A 280 14.28 -12.28 7.62
CA ARG A 280 13.39 -13.35 8.10
C ARG A 280 13.09 -13.22 9.59
N SER A 281 14.05 -12.75 10.38
CA SER A 281 13.89 -12.50 11.81
C SER A 281 12.89 -11.37 12.11
N PHE A 282 12.85 -10.32 11.28
CA PHE A 282 11.81 -9.30 11.36
C PHE A 282 10.42 -9.90 11.13
N VAL A 283 10.26 -10.74 10.11
CA VAL A 283 8.96 -11.36 9.84
C VAL A 283 8.52 -12.25 11.01
N GLY A 284 9.43 -13.02 11.59
CA GLY A 284 9.15 -13.78 12.82
C GLY A 284 8.72 -12.91 14.00
N TRP A 285 9.28 -11.70 14.11
CA TRP A 285 8.94 -10.72 15.15
C TRP A 285 7.57 -10.09 14.94
N ALA A 286 7.26 -9.59 13.71
CA ALA A 286 6.13 -8.70 13.47
C ALA A 286 4.90 -9.38 12.86
N TRP A 287 5.03 -10.60 12.30
CA TRP A 287 3.96 -11.25 11.54
C TRP A 287 2.61 -11.28 12.26
N ARG A 288 2.61 -11.59 13.55
CA ARG A 288 1.40 -11.70 14.36
C ARG A 288 0.79 -10.37 14.80
N ASP A 289 1.50 -9.28 14.51
CA ASP A 289 1.05 -7.93 14.84
C ASP A 289 0.15 -7.33 13.75
N PHE A 290 0.15 -7.93 12.55
CA PHE A 290 -0.63 -7.47 11.41
C PHE A 290 -1.88 -8.34 11.20
N ASP A 291 -3.04 -7.73 11.18
CA ASP A 291 -4.31 -8.35 10.78
C ASP A 291 -4.65 -7.89 9.35
N TYR A 292 -4.35 -8.78 8.38
CA TYR A 292 -4.65 -8.53 6.96
C TYR A 292 -6.09 -8.92 6.68
N ARG A 293 -6.98 -7.96 6.81
CA ARG A 293 -8.41 -8.13 6.58
C ARG A 293 -8.97 -6.95 5.81
N LEU A 294 -9.53 -7.23 4.64
CA LEU A 294 -10.20 -6.24 3.81
C LEU A 294 -11.53 -5.85 4.45
N GLY A 295 -11.71 -4.55 4.70
CA GLY A 295 -12.94 -4.07 5.32
C GLY A 295 -13.10 -2.57 5.29
N LEU A 296 -14.29 -2.11 5.63
CA LEU A 296 -14.58 -0.72 6.01
C LEU A 296 -15.47 -0.74 7.24
N ASP A 297 -14.87 -0.46 8.39
CA ASP A 297 -15.53 -0.51 9.69
C ASP A 297 -15.78 0.90 10.25
N GLN A 298 -16.80 1.02 11.10
CA GLN A 298 -17.13 2.27 11.80
C GLN A 298 -15.95 2.81 12.62
N SER A 299 -15.06 1.93 13.10
CA SER A 299 -13.86 2.28 13.85
C SER A 299 -12.88 3.16 13.06
N LEU A 300 -12.82 3.01 11.72
CA LEU A 300 -11.98 3.88 10.89
C LEU A 300 -12.41 5.34 11.00
N ILE A 301 -13.72 5.62 10.99
CA ILE A 301 -14.25 7.00 11.13
C ILE A 301 -13.79 7.58 12.45
N SER A 302 -13.97 6.83 13.56
CA SER A 302 -13.55 7.28 14.88
C SER A 302 -12.05 7.52 14.99
N THR A 303 -11.23 6.69 14.34
CA THR A 303 -9.78 6.87 14.27
C THR A 303 -9.44 8.18 13.56
N LEU A 304 -9.96 8.38 12.35
CA LEU A 304 -9.70 9.59 11.55
C LEU A 304 -10.15 10.87 12.26
N GLU A 305 -11.32 10.84 12.94
CA GLU A 305 -11.81 11.99 13.73
C GLU A 305 -10.89 12.29 14.93
N ASN A 306 -10.42 11.28 15.65
CA ASN A 306 -9.54 11.47 16.80
C ASN A 306 -8.19 12.03 16.36
N GLU A 307 -7.63 11.53 15.26
CA GLU A 307 -6.41 12.05 14.66
C GLU A 307 -6.58 13.50 14.16
N ALA A 308 -7.74 13.84 13.58
CA ALA A 308 -8.03 15.20 13.14
C ALA A 308 -8.09 16.19 14.32
N ARG A 309 -8.76 15.80 15.41
CA ARG A 309 -8.79 16.61 16.64
C ARG A 309 -7.41 16.77 17.25
N TRP A 310 -6.59 15.71 17.22
CA TRP A 310 -5.20 15.76 17.66
C TRP A 310 -4.37 16.69 16.77
N ALA A 311 -4.47 16.57 15.45
CA ALA A 311 -3.73 17.41 14.51
C ALA A 311 -4.04 18.91 14.65
N LEU A 312 -5.30 19.26 14.97
CA LEU A 312 -5.70 20.63 15.29
C LEU A 312 -5.12 21.10 16.61
N ARG A 313 -5.17 20.28 17.66
CA ARG A 313 -4.69 20.61 19.00
C ARG A 313 -3.15 20.81 19.01
N GLU A 314 -2.41 19.92 18.33
CA GLU A 314 -0.96 19.99 18.27
C GLU A 314 -0.43 20.99 17.21
N GLY A 315 -1.31 21.73 16.55
CA GLY A 315 -0.94 22.77 15.57
C GLY A 315 -0.35 22.20 14.26
N HIS A 316 -0.60 20.93 13.96
CA HIS A 316 -0.21 20.33 12.67
C HIS A 316 -1.13 20.78 11.53
N VAL A 317 -2.31 21.27 11.87
CA VAL A 317 -3.28 21.85 10.94
C VAL A 317 -3.61 23.25 11.42
N LYS A 318 -3.85 24.18 10.48
CA LYS A 318 -4.18 25.57 10.78
C LYS A 318 -5.40 25.65 11.72
N ALA A 319 -5.26 26.40 12.81
CA ALA A 319 -6.32 26.62 13.77
C ALA A 319 -7.59 27.21 13.12
N GLY A 320 -8.76 26.83 13.66
CA GLY A 320 -10.06 27.29 13.20
C GLY A 320 -10.67 26.52 12.04
N LYS A 321 -9.98 25.52 11.46
CA LYS A 321 -10.60 24.61 10.51
C LYS A 321 -11.54 23.63 11.24
N PRO A 322 -12.74 23.35 10.73
CA PRO A 322 -13.60 22.30 11.29
C PRO A 322 -13.00 20.92 11.03
N VAL A 323 -13.26 19.96 11.92
CA VAL A 323 -12.98 18.56 11.67
C VAL A 323 -13.79 18.09 10.46
N PRO A 324 -13.16 17.51 9.43
CA PRO A 324 -13.88 17.01 8.26
C PRO A 324 -14.90 15.92 8.63
N ASN A 325 -15.99 15.83 7.87
CA ASN A 325 -16.92 14.71 7.97
C ASN A 325 -16.32 13.50 7.25
N TYR A 326 -15.77 12.53 7.98
CA TYR A 326 -15.07 11.39 7.36
C TYR A 326 -16.00 10.40 6.65
N LEU A 327 -17.31 10.46 6.84
CA LEU A 327 -18.25 9.71 5.99
C LEU A 327 -18.15 10.14 4.51
N ASP A 328 -17.81 11.41 4.26
CA ASP A 328 -17.64 11.92 2.89
C ASP A 328 -16.33 11.44 2.24
N PHE A 329 -15.40 10.96 3.04
CA PHE A 329 -14.11 10.41 2.58
C PHE A 329 -14.13 8.88 2.41
N LEU A 330 -15.27 8.22 2.63
CA LEU A 330 -15.42 6.78 2.43
C LEU A 330 -16.30 6.48 1.23
N HIS A 331 -15.85 5.56 0.37
CA HIS A 331 -16.62 5.10 -0.77
C HIS A 331 -16.82 3.58 -0.73
N PRO A 332 -17.84 3.08 0.03
CA PRO A 332 -18.02 1.65 0.29
C PRO A 332 -18.64 0.86 -0.87
N VAL A 333 -19.11 1.52 -1.93
CA VAL A 333 -19.91 0.88 -2.99
C VAL A 333 -19.14 -0.24 -3.69
N PRO A 334 -17.89 -0.04 -4.19
CA PRO A 334 -17.15 -1.11 -4.85
C PRO A 334 -16.84 -2.27 -3.89
N LEU A 335 -16.49 -1.98 -2.62
CA LEU A 335 -16.21 -3.01 -1.64
C LEU A 335 -17.45 -3.83 -1.31
N ARG A 336 -18.61 -3.19 -1.17
CA ARG A 336 -19.88 -3.89 -0.92
C ARG A 336 -20.26 -4.82 -2.08
N LYS A 337 -19.96 -4.42 -3.34
CA LYS A 337 -20.15 -5.27 -4.52
C LYS A 337 -19.13 -6.42 -4.58
N ALA A 338 -17.90 -6.18 -4.18
CA ALA A 338 -16.83 -7.19 -4.21
C ALA A 338 -16.98 -8.20 -3.07
N VAL A 339 -17.16 -7.71 -1.83
CA VAL A 339 -17.21 -8.50 -0.58
C VAL A 339 -18.30 -7.94 0.32
N PRO A 340 -19.57 -8.37 0.17
CA PRO A 340 -20.73 -7.77 0.85
C PRO A 340 -20.59 -7.66 2.37
N GLY A 341 -19.98 -8.67 3.03
CA GLY A 341 -19.80 -8.70 4.49
C GLY A 341 -18.67 -7.82 5.02
N ALA A 342 -17.87 -7.19 4.15
CA ALA A 342 -16.71 -6.41 4.56
C ALA A 342 -17.03 -4.94 4.93
N VAL A 343 -18.26 -4.50 4.76
CA VAL A 343 -18.70 -3.12 5.06
C VAL A 343 -19.64 -3.14 6.25
N THR A 344 -19.16 -2.60 7.38
CA THR A 344 -19.94 -2.52 8.63
C THR A 344 -20.31 -1.07 9.02
N ILE A 345 -20.05 -0.11 8.12
CA ILE A 345 -20.40 1.30 8.33
C ILE A 345 -21.91 1.48 8.28
N VAL A 346 -22.47 2.08 9.33
CA VAL A 346 -23.85 2.53 9.41
C VAL A 346 -23.88 4.03 9.05
N ARG A 347 -24.74 4.40 8.10
CA ARG A 347 -24.98 5.80 7.68
C ARG A 347 -26.21 6.36 8.36
#